data_29ef4a66db8ee815d5b9471ba2c8d21e
#
_entry.id   29ef4a66db8ee815d5b9471ba2c8d21e
#
_cell.length_a   1.000
_cell.length_b   1.000
_cell.length_c   1.000
_cell.angle_alpha   90.00
_cell.angle_beta   90.00
_cell.angle_gamma   90.00
#
_symmetry.space_group_name_H-M   'P 1'
#
loop_
_entity.id
_entity.type
_entity.pdbx_description
1 polymer ?
#
loop_
_entity_poly.entity_id
_entity_poly.type
_entity_poly.pdbx_seq_one_letter_code
_entity_poly.pdbx_strand_id
1 'polypeptide(L)'
;TILKNRTGVMPKIYFTKEAHYSIQILRDLLNLEWVVVGTLTDGSMDVADLERQLNAHPNHPALVVATIGTTFKGAIDPIDGIQSKLKGRTAYLHLDAALFGGYLPHTQFAADLLHEVSDPVSGKKQKRYDSIAVSCHKFFGFPSPAGLFITTQTNFELFRTQFSQIHDPEYILQ
;
A
#
# COMPACT_ATOMS: atom_id res chain seq x y z
N THR A 1 6.86 -10.74 -3.72
CA THR A 1 7.51 -11.93 -3.15
C THR A 1 6.64 -12.59 -2.07
N ILE A 2 6.21 -11.87 -1.01
CA ILE A 2 5.39 -12.42 0.09
C ILE A 2 4.11 -13.09 -0.45
N LEU A 3 3.36 -12.42 -1.32
CA LEU A 3 2.13 -12.98 -1.90
C LEU A 3 2.42 -14.18 -2.78
N LYS A 4 3.43 -14.11 -3.65
CA LYS A 4 3.83 -15.23 -4.50
C LYS A 4 4.24 -16.44 -3.66
N ASN A 5 4.99 -16.25 -2.59
CA ASN A 5 5.45 -17.34 -1.74
C ASN A 5 4.31 -18.03 -0.98
N ARG A 6 3.27 -17.27 -0.63
CA ARG A 6 2.08 -17.81 0.04
C ARG A 6 1.18 -18.63 -0.88
N THR A 7 1.13 -18.27 -2.16
CA THR A 7 0.13 -18.82 -3.09
C THR A 7 0.72 -19.58 -4.27
N GLY A 8 2.02 -19.44 -4.53
CA GLY A 8 2.66 -19.92 -5.76
C GLY A 8 2.32 -19.10 -7.01
N VAL A 9 1.39 -18.13 -6.91
CA VAL A 9 0.87 -17.32 -8.02
C VAL A 9 1.40 -15.90 -7.91
N MET A 10 1.79 -15.30 -9.05
CA MET A 10 2.18 -13.89 -9.11
C MET A 10 0.96 -13.01 -8.83
N PRO A 11 1.08 -12.00 -7.96
CA PRO A 11 0.00 -11.06 -7.73
C PRO A 11 -0.23 -10.17 -8.94
N LYS A 12 -1.47 -9.70 -9.09
CA LYS A 12 -1.78 -8.53 -9.92
C LYS A 12 -1.68 -7.26 -9.08
N ILE A 13 -1.13 -6.20 -9.66
CA ILE A 13 -1.07 -4.89 -9.02
C ILE A 13 -2.27 -4.04 -9.42
N TYR A 14 -2.97 -3.47 -8.45
CA TYR A 14 -4.13 -2.61 -8.60
C TYR A 14 -3.76 -1.19 -8.16
N PHE A 15 -3.96 -0.22 -9.02
CA PHE A 15 -3.69 1.19 -8.75
C PHE A 15 -4.56 2.07 -9.65
N THR A 16 -4.68 3.36 -9.33
CA THR A 16 -5.43 4.32 -10.16
C THR A 16 -4.51 5.04 -11.14
N LYS A 17 -5.07 5.68 -12.16
CA LYS A 17 -4.32 6.56 -13.08
C LYS A 17 -3.72 7.79 -12.39
N GLU A 18 -4.22 8.15 -11.20
CA GLU A 18 -3.71 9.25 -10.39
C GLU A 18 -2.50 8.85 -9.53
N ALA A 19 -2.15 7.54 -9.47
CA ALA A 19 -0.96 7.07 -8.79
C ALA A 19 0.31 7.65 -9.42
N HIS A 20 1.33 7.85 -8.61
CA HIS A 20 2.61 8.38 -9.07
C HIS A 20 3.24 7.44 -10.12
N TYR A 21 3.91 8.00 -11.13
CA TYR A 21 4.50 7.23 -12.24
C TYR A 21 5.50 6.16 -11.80
N SER A 22 6.11 6.30 -10.62
CA SER A 22 7.02 5.29 -10.05
C SER A 22 6.35 3.93 -9.88
N ILE A 23 5.03 3.88 -9.64
CA ILE A 23 4.27 2.63 -9.55
C ILE A 23 4.28 1.89 -10.89
N GLN A 24 4.18 2.63 -12.00
CA GLN A 24 4.26 2.05 -13.33
C GLN A 24 5.66 1.54 -13.64
N ILE A 25 6.70 2.29 -13.26
CA ILE A 25 8.10 1.84 -13.41
C ILE A 25 8.35 0.56 -12.61
N LEU A 26 7.92 0.52 -11.34
CA LEU A 26 8.08 -0.67 -10.49
C LEU A 26 7.32 -1.88 -11.03
N ARG A 27 6.10 -1.66 -11.55
CA ARG A 27 5.32 -2.70 -12.22
C ARG A 27 6.10 -3.33 -13.37
N ASP A 28 6.71 -2.51 -14.22
CA ASP A 28 7.47 -2.96 -15.38
C ASP A 28 8.76 -3.67 -14.96
N LEU A 29 9.50 -3.11 -14.00
CA LEU A 29 10.71 -3.75 -13.45
C LEU A 29 10.44 -5.11 -12.81
N LEU A 30 9.31 -5.26 -12.14
CA LEU A 30 8.92 -6.50 -11.47
C LEU A 30 8.12 -7.43 -12.37
N ASN A 31 7.85 -7.04 -13.61
CA ASN A 31 7.04 -7.78 -14.57
C ASN A 31 5.69 -8.23 -13.98
N LEU A 32 4.98 -7.31 -13.35
CA LEU A 32 3.69 -7.57 -12.72
C LEU A 32 2.56 -7.24 -13.70
N GLU A 33 1.60 -8.16 -13.80
CA GLU A 33 0.32 -7.83 -14.42
C GLU A 33 -0.41 -6.77 -13.61
N TRP A 34 -1.04 -5.82 -14.27
CA TRP A 34 -1.69 -4.68 -13.62
C TRP A 34 -3.16 -4.55 -13.99
N VAL A 35 -3.87 -3.90 -13.11
CA VAL A 35 -5.26 -3.51 -13.28
C VAL A 35 -5.39 -2.04 -12.89
N VAL A 36 -5.79 -1.20 -13.84
CA VAL A 36 -6.07 0.20 -13.55
C VAL A 36 -7.48 0.31 -13.03
N VAL A 37 -7.61 0.76 -11.77
CA VAL A 37 -8.88 1.00 -11.11
C VAL A 37 -9.37 2.40 -11.45
N GLY A 38 -10.66 2.56 -11.68
CA GLY A 38 -11.31 3.85 -11.92
C GLY A 38 -11.16 4.82 -10.76
N THR A 39 -11.36 6.10 -11.03
CA THR A 39 -11.32 7.17 -10.03
C THR A 39 -12.63 7.91 -9.99
N LEU A 40 -12.98 8.43 -8.81
CA LEU A 40 -14.07 9.37 -8.61
C LEU A 40 -13.68 10.76 -9.15
N THR A 41 -14.61 11.70 -9.12
CA THR A 41 -14.39 13.06 -9.65
C THR A 41 -13.29 13.81 -8.92
N ASP A 42 -13.13 13.56 -7.61
CA ASP A 42 -12.07 14.14 -6.77
C ASP A 42 -10.69 13.51 -7.02
N GLY A 43 -10.63 12.41 -7.77
CA GLY A 43 -9.40 11.68 -8.09
C GLY A 43 -9.08 10.53 -7.13
N SER A 44 -9.90 10.28 -6.13
CA SER A 44 -9.76 9.12 -5.25
C SER A 44 -10.18 7.83 -5.96
N MET A 45 -9.71 6.68 -5.46
CA MET A 45 -10.03 5.36 -6.00
C MET A 45 -11.53 5.05 -5.90
N ASP A 46 -12.13 4.65 -7.01
CA ASP A 46 -13.49 4.09 -7.04
C ASP A 46 -13.48 2.67 -6.45
N VAL A 47 -13.92 2.56 -5.20
CA VAL A 47 -13.97 1.27 -4.48
C VAL A 47 -14.95 0.27 -5.11
N ALA A 48 -15.99 0.74 -5.78
CA ALA A 48 -16.92 -0.14 -6.49
C ALA A 48 -16.26 -0.73 -7.74
N ASP A 49 -15.46 0.06 -8.44
CA ASP A 49 -14.66 -0.46 -9.55
C ASP A 49 -13.57 -1.42 -9.05
N LEU A 50 -12.86 -1.08 -7.96
CA LEU A 50 -11.90 -2.01 -7.35
C LEU A 50 -12.54 -3.37 -7.08
N GLU A 51 -13.73 -3.40 -6.50
CA GLU A 51 -14.45 -4.65 -6.23
C GLU A 51 -14.75 -5.44 -7.51
N ARG A 52 -15.23 -4.77 -8.56
CA ARG A 52 -15.46 -5.40 -9.88
C ARG A 52 -14.19 -6.03 -10.44
N GLN A 53 -13.08 -5.29 -10.39
CA GLN A 53 -11.79 -5.74 -10.90
C GLN A 53 -11.22 -6.91 -10.08
N LEU A 54 -11.34 -6.87 -8.76
CA LEU A 54 -10.95 -7.99 -7.89
C LEU A 54 -11.77 -9.25 -8.19
N ASN A 55 -13.07 -9.10 -8.43
CA ASN A 55 -13.95 -10.21 -8.79
C ASN A 55 -13.66 -10.80 -10.17
N ALA A 56 -13.13 -10.01 -11.10
CA ALA A 56 -12.70 -10.47 -12.40
C ALA A 56 -11.42 -11.34 -12.34
N HIS A 57 -10.67 -11.25 -11.24
CA HIS A 57 -9.41 -11.97 -11.06
C HIS A 57 -9.35 -12.78 -9.74
N PRO A 58 -10.31 -13.69 -9.49
CA PRO A 58 -10.48 -14.33 -8.17
C PRO A 58 -9.30 -15.24 -7.77
N ASN A 59 -8.56 -15.75 -8.74
CA ASN A 59 -7.47 -16.70 -8.53
C ASN A 59 -6.09 -16.05 -8.38
N HIS A 60 -6.01 -14.72 -8.44
CA HIS A 60 -4.76 -13.99 -8.28
C HIS A 60 -4.73 -13.24 -6.95
N PRO A 61 -3.62 -13.31 -6.21
CA PRO A 61 -3.41 -12.43 -5.07
C PRO A 61 -3.42 -10.97 -5.53
N ALA A 62 -3.94 -10.08 -4.71
CA ALA A 62 -4.02 -8.66 -5.03
C ALA A 62 -2.94 -7.85 -4.29
N LEU A 63 -2.10 -7.12 -5.03
CA LEU A 63 -1.28 -6.05 -4.49
C LEU A 63 -1.98 -4.72 -4.80
N VAL A 64 -2.62 -4.12 -3.82
CA VAL A 64 -3.31 -2.84 -4.01
C VAL A 64 -2.42 -1.71 -3.52
N VAL A 65 -2.22 -0.70 -4.37
CA VAL A 65 -1.53 0.53 -4.02
C VAL A 65 -2.56 1.64 -3.92
N ALA A 66 -2.80 2.09 -2.70
CA ALA A 66 -3.65 3.24 -2.41
C ALA A 66 -2.79 4.49 -2.23
N THR A 67 -3.17 5.60 -2.85
CA THR A 67 -2.43 6.85 -2.79
C THR A 67 -3.01 7.77 -1.72
N ILE A 68 -2.15 8.26 -0.85
CA ILE A 68 -2.50 9.22 0.21
C ILE A 68 -1.92 10.58 -0.17
N GLY A 69 -2.72 11.33 -0.91
CA GLY A 69 -2.31 12.61 -1.50
C GLY A 69 -1.75 12.45 -2.91
N THR A 70 -2.63 12.38 -3.91
CA THR A 70 -2.21 12.36 -5.32
C THR A 70 -1.52 13.66 -5.72
N THR A 71 -0.54 13.59 -6.63
CA THR A 71 0.34 14.71 -6.99
C THR A 71 -0.42 15.95 -7.47
N PHE A 72 -1.47 15.77 -8.27
CA PHE A 72 -2.16 16.89 -8.89
C PHE A 72 -3.44 17.32 -8.17
N LYS A 73 -4.16 16.38 -7.56
CA LYS A 73 -5.47 16.65 -6.94
C LYS A 73 -5.43 16.61 -5.42
N GLY A 74 -4.36 16.08 -4.82
CA GLY A 74 -4.30 15.85 -3.38
C GLY A 74 -5.32 14.83 -2.87
N ALA A 75 -5.88 13.99 -3.76
CA ALA A 75 -6.89 13.02 -3.40
C ALA A 75 -6.32 11.95 -2.46
N ILE A 76 -7.15 11.48 -1.55
CA ILE A 76 -6.83 10.42 -0.59
C ILE A 76 -7.73 9.23 -0.90
N ASP A 77 -7.13 8.09 -1.21
CA ASP A 77 -7.88 6.87 -1.45
C ASP A 77 -8.54 6.37 -0.15
N PRO A 78 -9.80 5.89 -0.20
CA PRO A 78 -10.57 5.52 0.99
C PRO A 78 -10.11 4.17 1.58
N ILE A 79 -9.13 4.20 2.50
CA ILE A 79 -8.45 3.02 3.07
C ILE A 79 -9.45 1.99 3.60
N ASP A 80 -10.43 2.42 4.40
CA ASP A 80 -11.41 1.51 5.01
C ASP A 80 -12.34 0.87 3.97
N GLY A 81 -12.70 1.64 2.95
CA GLY A 81 -13.46 1.13 1.80
C GLY A 81 -12.66 0.06 1.05
N ILE A 82 -11.41 0.34 0.72
CA ILE A 82 -10.50 -0.60 0.06
C ILE A 82 -10.33 -1.87 0.93
N GLN A 83 -10.00 -1.69 2.21
CA GLN A 83 -9.81 -2.81 3.14
C GLN A 83 -11.05 -3.70 3.25
N SER A 84 -12.25 -3.12 3.22
CA SER A 84 -13.50 -3.88 3.23
C SER A 84 -13.62 -4.84 2.02
N LYS A 85 -13.14 -4.42 0.85
CA LYS A 85 -13.16 -5.22 -0.39
C LYS A 85 -12.06 -6.27 -0.44
N LEU A 86 -11.00 -6.09 0.33
CA LEU A 86 -9.91 -7.06 0.46
C LEU A 86 -10.18 -8.15 1.50
N LYS A 87 -11.19 -7.98 2.34
CA LYS A 87 -11.53 -8.95 3.39
C LYS A 87 -11.82 -10.33 2.81
N GLY A 88 -11.16 -11.36 3.36
CA GLY A 88 -11.28 -12.75 2.89
C GLY A 88 -10.48 -13.07 1.62
N ARG A 89 -9.74 -12.12 1.06
CA ARG A 89 -8.87 -12.32 -0.10
C ARG A 89 -7.39 -12.41 0.32
N THR A 90 -6.60 -13.10 -0.48
CA THR A 90 -5.15 -13.02 -0.36
C THR A 90 -4.69 -11.71 -0.99
N ALA A 91 -4.45 -10.72 -0.14
CA ALA A 91 -4.15 -9.37 -0.59
C ALA A 91 -3.06 -8.72 0.28
N TYR A 92 -2.45 -7.67 -0.27
CA TYR A 92 -1.51 -6.78 0.38
C TYR A 92 -1.89 -5.35 0.02
N LEU A 93 -2.17 -4.53 1.02
CA LEU A 93 -2.50 -3.11 0.82
C LEU A 93 -1.29 -2.26 1.20
N HIS A 94 -0.73 -1.61 0.20
CA HIS A 94 0.35 -0.61 0.35
C HIS A 94 -0.21 0.79 0.23
N LEU A 95 0.19 1.68 1.14
CA LEU A 95 -0.11 3.10 1.05
C LEU A 95 1.09 3.86 0.46
N ASP A 96 0.91 4.45 -0.70
CA ASP A 96 1.81 5.47 -1.22
C ASP A 96 1.43 6.82 -0.60
N ALA A 97 2.04 7.12 0.53
CA ALA A 97 1.88 8.38 1.26
C ALA A 97 3.10 9.30 1.08
N ALA A 98 3.80 9.17 -0.05
CA ALA A 98 5.02 9.91 -0.34
C ALA A 98 4.83 11.43 -0.15
N LEU A 99 3.67 11.96 -0.51
CA LEU A 99 3.37 13.39 -0.36
C LEU A 99 2.83 13.70 1.04
N PHE A 100 1.72 13.10 1.45
CA PHE A 100 0.98 13.49 2.66
C PHE A 100 1.39 12.75 3.93
N GLY A 101 2.18 11.67 3.83
CA GLY A 101 2.57 10.85 4.98
C GLY A 101 3.33 11.61 6.08
N GLY A 102 4.12 12.62 5.69
CA GLY A 102 4.80 13.49 6.64
C GLY A 102 3.94 14.64 7.16
N TYR A 103 2.84 14.95 6.50
CA TYR A 103 2.00 16.10 6.80
C TYR A 103 0.73 15.73 7.59
N LEU A 104 0.00 14.68 7.16
CA LEU A 104 -1.28 14.28 7.76
C LEU A 104 -1.21 14.01 9.28
N PRO A 105 -0.13 13.43 9.85
CA PRO A 105 -0.04 13.22 11.29
C PRO A 105 -0.18 14.50 12.12
N HIS A 106 0.07 15.67 11.52
CA HIS A 106 -0.01 16.97 12.18
C HIS A 106 -1.31 17.73 11.90
N THR A 107 -2.31 17.05 11.34
CA THR A 107 -3.61 17.62 10.98
C THR A 107 -4.76 16.88 11.68
N GLN A 108 -5.97 17.40 11.50
CA GLN A 108 -7.20 16.72 11.93
C GLN A 108 -7.42 15.35 11.25
N PHE A 109 -6.71 15.07 10.15
CA PHE A 109 -6.78 13.82 9.41
C PHE A 109 -5.73 12.78 9.85
N ALA A 110 -5.05 12.99 10.98
CA ALA A 110 -4.05 12.05 11.50
C ALA A 110 -4.59 10.62 11.65
N ALA A 111 -5.87 10.48 11.99
CA ALA A 111 -6.53 9.19 12.12
C ALA A 111 -6.56 8.38 10.80
N ASP A 112 -6.49 9.04 9.64
CA ASP A 112 -6.52 8.36 8.34
C ASP A 112 -5.26 7.51 8.10
N LEU A 113 -4.15 7.81 8.79
CA LEU A 113 -2.90 7.05 8.71
C LEU A 113 -2.73 6.01 9.83
N LEU A 114 -3.69 5.85 10.73
CA LEU A 114 -3.61 4.81 11.76
C LEU A 114 -3.55 3.42 11.11
N HIS A 115 -2.53 2.67 11.50
CA HIS A 115 -2.35 1.29 11.02
C HIS A 115 -3.45 0.35 11.52
N GLU A 116 -3.93 0.57 12.75
CA GLU A 116 -4.97 -0.23 13.38
C GLU A 116 -6.08 0.65 13.92
N VAL A 117 -7.30 0.17 13.78
CA VAL A 117 -8.48 0.77 14.39
C VAL A 117 -9.21 -0.29 15.20
N SER A 118 -9.90 0.13 16.27
CA SER A 118 -10.77 -0.77 17.02
C SER A 118 -12.12 -0.89 16.32
N ASP A 119 -12.54 -2.11 16.08
CA ASP A 119 -13.90 -2.37 15.60
C ASP A 119 -14.91 -1.88 16.66
N PRO A 120 -15.86 -1.02 16.29
CA PRO A 120 -16.75 -0.38 17.26
C PRO A 120 -17.72 -1.35 17.94
N VAL A 121 -17.93 -2.53 17.37
CA VAL A 121 -18.85 -3.55 17.90
C VAL A 121 -18.12 -4.56 18.76
N SER A 122 -17.01 -5.11 18.23
CA SER A 122 -16.28 -6.20 18.91
C SER A 122 -15.11 -5.71 19.77
N GLY A 123 -14.71 -4.46 19.65
CA GLY A 123 -13.51 -3.90 20.28
C GLY A 123 -12.18 -4.47 19.77
N LYS A 124 -12.23 -5.42 18.83
CA LYS A 124 -11.02 -6.04 18.28
C LYS A 124 -10.27 -5.08 17.37
N LYS A 125 -8.96 -5.06 17.49
CA LYS A 125 -8.10 -4.32 16.59
C LYS A 125 -8.14 -4.92 15.20
N GLN A 126 -8.34 -4.06 14.19
CA GLN A 126 -8.34 -4.42 12.78
C GLN A 126 -7.22 -3.64 12.10
N LYS A 127 -6.37 -4.38 11.39
CA LYS A 127 -5.32 -3.79 10.54
C LYS A 127 -5.96 -3.13 9.31
N ARG A 128 -5.54 -1.91 9.00
CA ARG A 128 -6.05 -1.15 7.86
C ARG A 128 -5.21 -1.31 6.60
N TYR A 129 -3.89 -1.50 6.74
CA TYR A 129 -2.96 -1.68 5.61
C TYR A 129 -1.75 -2.52 6.03
N ASP A 130 -0.95 -2.94 5.08
CA ASP A 130 0.22 -3.79 5.30
C ASP A 130 1.52 -2.99 5.38
N SER A 131 1.63 -1.91 4.61
CA SER A 131 2.80 -1.03 4.61
C SER A 131 2.45 0.37 4.12
N ILE A 132 3.31 1.32 4.48
CA ILE A 132 3.23 2.71 4.04
C ILE A 132 4.62 3.21 3.65
N ALA A 133 4.69 3.99 2.56
CA ALA A 133 5.89 4.68 2.13
C ALA A 133 5.70 6.19 2.27
N VAL A 134 6.72 6.89 2.82
CA VAL A 134 6.73 8.34 3.03
C VAL A 134 8.02 8.93 2.50
N SER A 135 7.95 10.01 1.72
CA SER A 135 9.14 10.73 1.24
C SER A 135 9.57 11.80 2.23
N CYS A 136 10.76 11.63 2.81
CA CYS A 136 11.29 12.57 3.80
C CYS A 136 11.74 13.91 3.18
N HIS A 137 12.15 13.90 1.91
CA HIS A 137 12.56 15.10 1.17
C HIS A 137 11.39 15.99 0.70
N LYS A 138 10.14 15.58 0.99
CA LYS A 138 8.94 16.39 0.73
C LYS A 138 8.60 17.19 1.98
N PHE A 139 7.62 16.76 2.78
CA PHE A 139 7.16 17.54 3.94
C PHE A 139 8.12 17.58 5.14
N PHE A 140 8.96 16.55 5.32
CA PHE A 140 9.99 16.63 6.37
C PHE A 140 11.17 17.52 5.99
N GLY A 141 11.28 17.94 4.71
CA GLY A 141 12.30 18.89 4.26
C GLY A 141 13.73 18.38 4.32
N PHE A 142 13.96 17.09 4.22
CA PHE A 142 15.33 16.55 4.17
C PHE A 142 16.07 17.09 2.95
N PRO A 143 17.35 17.48 3.09
CA PRO A 143 18.11 18.11 2.02
C PRO A 143 18.51 17.15 0.89
N SER A 144 18.36 15.85 1.09
CA SER A 144 18.65 14.82 0.10
C SER A 144 17.46 13.87 -0.07
N PRO A 145 17.35 13.20 -1.22
CA PRO A 145 16.31 12.17 -1.41
C PRO A 145 16.40 11.10 -0.34
N ALA A 146 15.34 10.95 0.43
CA ALA A 146 15.22 9.95 1.48
C ALA A 146 13.75 9.51 1.59
N GLY A 147 13.52 8.28 2.01
CA GLY A 147 12.18 7.74 2.21
C GLY A 147 12.14 6.80 3.40
N LEU A 148 10.97 6.71 4.00
CA LEU A 148 10.63 5.72 5.02
C LEU A 148 9.71 4.68 4.41
N PHE A 149 10.02 3.42 4.67
CA PHE A 149 9.12 2.30 4.42
C PHE A 149 8.78 1.67 5.76
N ILE A 150 7.52 1.72 6.14
CA ILE A 150 7.03 1.22 7.43
C ILE A 150 6.10 0.06 7.14
N THR A 151 6.30 -1.05 7.83
CA THR A 151 5.49 -2.26 7.70
C THR A 151 5.30 -2.95 9.04
N THR A 152 4.47 -3.98 9.08
CA THR A 152 4.28 -4.78 10.30
C THR A 152 5.53 -5.59 10.63
N GLN A 153 5.76 -5.85 11.91
CA GLN A 153 6.84 -6.74 12.37
C GLN A 153 6.76 -8.11 11.65
N THR A 154 5.57 -8.67 11.50
CA THR A 154 5.35 -9.93 10.79
C THR A 154 5.82 -9.88 9.34
N ASN A 155 5.49 -8.83 8.60
CA ASN A 155 5.93 -8.66 7.22
C ASN A 155 7.44 -8.43 7.13
N PHE A 156 8.00 -7.67 8.07
CA PHE A 156 9.44 -7.45 8.17
C PHE A 156 10.19 -8.76 8.41
N GLU A 157 9.74 -9.60 9.34
CA GLU A 157 10.35 -10.90 9.61
C GLU A 157 10.27 -11.85 8.42
N LEU A 158 9.15 -11.88 7.70
CA LEU A 158 9.03 -12.64 6.46
C LEU A 158 10.02 -12.15 5.39
N PHE A 159 10.19 -10.85 5.26
CA PHE A 159 11.17 -10.26 4.35
C PHE A 159 12.59 -10.62 4.78
N ARG A 160 12.93 -10.42 6.05
CA ARG A 160 14.24 -10.73 6.62
C ARG A 160 14.63 -12.19 6.41
N THR A 161 13.73 -13.12 6.67
CA THR A 161 13.96 -14.56 6.48
C THR A 161 14.27 -14.91 5.02
N GLN A 162 13.57 -14.29 4.07
CA GLN A 162 13.83 -14.51 2.64
C GLN A 162 15.15 -13.88 2.21
N PHE A 163 15.48 -12.72 2.74
CA PHE A 163 16.70 -12.00 2.40
C PHE A 163 17.95 -12.66 3.03
N SER A 164 17.84 -13.21 4.22
CA SER A 164 18.93 -13.93 4.92
C SER A 164 19.35 -15.24 4.24
N GLN A 165 18.53 -15.76 3.34
CA GLN A 165 18.93 -16.89 2.48
C GLN A 165 19.90 -16.45 1.38
N ILE A 166 20.03 -15.16 1.11
CA ILE A 166 20.84 -14.59 0.03
C ILE A 166 22.03 -13.80 0.59
N HIS A 167 21.86 -13.14 1.72
CA HIS A 167 22.85 -12.28 2.38
C HIS A 167 22.89 -12.50 3.90
N ASP A 168 24.02 -12.20 4.51
CA ASP A 168 24.15 -12.22 5.97
C ASP A 168 23.12 -11.24 6.60
N PRO A 169 22.29 -11.70 7.55
CA PRO A 169 21.32 -10.84 8.22
C PRO A 169 21.92 -9.60 8.89
N GLU A 170 23.15 -9.66 9.37
CA GLU A 170 23.83 -8.52 9.98
C GLU A 170 24.11 -7.38 9.01
N TYR A 171 24.21 -7.67 7.72
CA TYR A 171 24.43 -6.67 6.67
C TYR A 171 23.21 -5.76 6.44
N ILE A 172 22.01 -6.19 6.81
CA ILE A 172 20.76 -5.45 6.59
C ILE A 172 20.49 -4.45 7.72
N LEU A 173 21.10 -4.65 8.88
CA LEU A 173 20.88 -3.86 10.10
C LEU A 173 21.95 -2.78 10.34
N GLN A 174 22.90 -2.64 9.45
CA GLN A 174 23.88 -1.54 9.43
C GLN A 174 23.39 -0.41 8.54
#